data_28beaf631e4c6d03b0ce75666f371812
#
_entry.id   28beaf631e4c6d03b0ce75666f371812
#
_cell.length_a   1.000
_cell.length_b   1.000
_cell.length_c   1.000
_cell.angle_alpha   90.00
_cell.angle_beta   90.00
_cell.angle_gamma   90.00
#
_symmetry.space_group_name_H-M   'P 1'
#
loop_
_entity.id
_entity.type
_entity.pdbx_description
1 polymer ?
#
loop_
_entity_poly.entity_id
_entity_poly.type
_entity_poly.pdbx_seq_one_letter_code
_entity_poly.pdbx_strand_id
1 'polypeptide(L)'
;MFELKGGSKRYGAVDLFHGLDFAVKKGEIVSILGPSGCGKTTLLRTMCGLESLDQGTRLLNGASLMNGELHPGITMLFQQPVLYPHLSVDQNIGLGAPKGTKKHQRQSLATDVLETLGMPGFEKRRIAQLSGGEAQRVAFGRALLQRPELILLDEPFASVDVKRRLGLAEMTRDHLKHRDIAALHVTHDIEEARVLSDRMVHWSDLVTESAEDEGDDGKRLARD
;
A
#
# COMPACT_ATOMS: atom_id res chain seq x y z
N MET A 1 14.24 -1.68 -2.11
CA MET A 1 13.84 -2.43 -0.91
C MET A 1 13.35 -1.46 0.13
N PHE A 2 12.21 -1.74 0.75
CA PHE A 2 11.70 -1.01 1.92
C PHE A 2 11.94 -1.84 3.18
N GLU A 3 12.32 -1.17 4.28
CA GLU A 3 12.52 -1.79 5.59
C GLU A 3 11.86 -0.94 6.67
N LEU A 4 11.19 -1.58 7.61
CA LEU A 4 10.78 -1.07 8.90
C LEU A 4 11.63 -1.76 9.96
N LYS A 5 12.34 -1.01 10.82
CA LYS A 5 13.22 -1.54 11.87
C LYS A 5 12.76 -1.07 13.24
N GLY A 6 12.44 -2.02 14.12
CA GLY A 6 12.00 -1.77 15.50
C GLY A 6 10.73 -0.93 15.57
N GLY A 7 9.83 -1.08 14.59
CA GLY A 7 8.63 -0.23 14.47
C GLY A 7 7.65 -0.47 15.61
N SER A 8 7.23 0.60 16.31
CA SER A 8 6.21 0.52 17.36
C SER A 8 5.14 1.59 17.17
N LYS A 9 3.88 1.22 17.48
CA LYS A 9 2.74 2.12 17.41
C LYS A 9 1.69 1.80 18.47
N ARG A 10 1.29 2.83 19.22
CA ARG A 10 0.28 2.78 20.27
C ARG A 10 -0.80 3.84 20.07
N TYR A 11 -2.01 3.53 20.46
CA TYR A 11 -3.10 4.49 20.64
C TYR A 11 -3.65 4.43 22.06
N GLY A 12 -3.37 5.46 22.85
CA GLY A 12 -3.72 5.49 24.26
C GLY A 12 -3.07 4.32 25.01
N ALA A 13 -3.89 3.41 25.55
CA ALA A 13 -3.42 2.21 26.27
C ALA A 13 -3.28 0.96 25.37
N VAL A 14 -3.60 1.06 24.08
CA VAL A 14 -3.60 -0.09 23.16
C VAL A 14 -2.33 -0.07 22.31
N ASP A 15 -1.48 -1.06 22.50
CA ASP A 15 -0.36 -1.33 21.59
C ASP A 15 -0.88 -2.06 20.35
N LEU A 16 -0.63 -1.49 19.17
CA LEU A 16 -1.01 -2.13 17.91
C LEU A 16 0.09 -3.06 17.41
N PHE A 17 1.33 -2.64 17.53
CA PHE A 17 2.52 -3.43 17.28
C PHE A 17 3.72 -2.80 18.00
N HIS A 18 4.68 -3.63 18.37
CA HIS A 18 5.85 -3.23 19.12
C HIS A 18 7.09 -3.94 18.60
N GLY A 19 8.20 -3.23 18.43
CA GLY A 19 9.48 -3.78 18.01
C GLY A 19 9.48 -4.42 16.60
N LEU A 20 8.48 -4.12 15.76
CA LEU A 20 8.25 -4.82 14.49
C LEU A 20 9.37 -4.56 13.48
N ASP A 21 10.03 -5.65 13.05
CA ASP A 21 10.91 -5.66 11.89
C ASP A 21 10.19 -6.25 10.68
N PHE A 22 10.18 -5.51 9.58
CA PHE A 22 9.52 -5.93 8.35
C PHE A 22 10.23 -5.41 7.11
N ALA A 23 10.34 -6.24 6.07
CA ALA A 23 10.96 -5.83 4.82
C ALA A 23 10.17 -6.29 3.60
N VAL A 24 10.19 -5.45 2.57
CA VAL A 24 9.66 -5.75 1.23
C VAL A 24 10.79 -5.53 0.23
N LYS A 25 11.17 -6.59 -0.50
CA LYS A 25 12.21 -6.52 -1.52
C LYS A 25 11.70 -5.78 -2.75
N LYS A 26 12.61 -5.30 -3.59
CA LYS A 26 12.25 -4.69 -4.88
C LYS A 26 11.47 -5.69 -5.73
N GLY A 27 10.37 -5.26 -6.34
CA GLY A 27 9.50 -6.10 -7.15
C GLY A 27 8.77 -7.23 -6.40
N GLU A 28 8.95 -7.35 -5.07
CA GLU A 28 8.22 -8.30 -4.24
C GLU A 28 6.84 -7.76 -3.89
N ILE A 29 5.83 -8.62 -3.96
CA ILE A 29 4.48 -8.33 -3.47
C ILE A 29 4.25 -9.18 -2.23
N VAL A 30 4.02 -8.53 -1.09
CA VAL A 30 3.76 -9.20 0.20
C VAL A 30 2.33 -8.90 0.63
N SER A 31 1.58 -9.94 1.02
CA SER A 31 0.25 -9.77 1.65
C SER A 31 0.32 -10.03 3.15
N ILE A 32 -0.25 -9.12 3.93
CA ILE A 32 -0.51 -9.31 5.37
C ILE A 32 -1.99 -9.66 5.56
N LEU A 33 -2.23 -10.84 6.11
CA LEU A 33 -3.54 -11.36 6.44
C LEU A 33 -3.88 -11.12 7.90
N GLY A 34 -5.09 -10.68 8.20
CA GLY A 34 -5.55 -10.52 9.58
C GLY A 34 -6.97 -9.98 9.66
N PRO A 35 -7.62 -10.09 10.83
CA PRO A 35 -8.97 -9.61 11.03
C PRO A 35 -9.07 -8.08 10.89
N SER A 36 -10.30 -7.59 10.65
CA SER A 36 -10.55 -6.14 10.63
C SER A 36 -10.25 -5.53 12.00
N GLY A 37 -9.65 -4.35 12.01
CA GLY A 37 -9.34 -3.61 13.24
C GLY A 37 -8.08 -4.04 13.99
N CYS A 38 -7.31 -5.03 13.52
CA CYS A 38 -6.10 -5.48 14.22
C CYS A 38 -4.89 -4.52 14.09
N GLY A 39 -4.94 -3.50 13.22
CA GLY A 39 -3.85 -2.51 13.07
C GLY A 39 -3.20 -2.45 11.69
N LYS A 40 -3.61 -3.28 10.71
CA LYS A 40 -3.02 -3.34 9.36
C LYS A 40 -3.00 -1.97 8.64
N THR A 41 -4.12 -1.26 8.63
CA THR A 41 -4.22 0.08 8.05
C THR A 41 -3.27 1.07 8.72
N THR A 42 -3.14 1.00 10.05
CA THR A 42 -2.19 1.84 10.81
C THR A 42 -0.75 1.52 10.43
N LEU A 43 -0.41 0.24 10.29
CA LEU A 43 0.91 -0.15 9.80
C LEU A 43 1.20 0.46 8.42
N LEU A 44 0.26 0.35 7.46
CA LEU A 44 0.44 0.98 6.14
C LEU A 44 0.59 2.49 6.24
N ARG A 45 -0.20 3.17 7.08
CA ARG A 45 -0.11 4.62 7.27
C ARG A 45 1.21 5.05 7.88
N THR A 46 1.75 4.29 8.85
CA THR A 46 3.08 4.57 9.40
C THR A 46 4.17 4.32 8.35
N MET A 47 4.08 3.24 7.56
CA MET A 47 5.02 2.97 6.47
C MET A 47 4.99 4.04 5.38
N CYS A 48 3.81 4.58 5.04
CA CYS A 48 3.66 5.68 4.09
C CYS A 48 4.16 7.01 4.63
N GLY A 49 4.14 7.21 5.95
CA GLY A 49 4.43 8.48 6.62
C GLY A 49 3.21 9.39 6.79
N LEU A 50 2.01 8.85 6.63
CA LEU A 50 0.77 9.54 6.99
C LEU A 50 0.57 9.60 8.51
N GLU A 51 1.18 8.67 9.22
CA GLU A 51 1.24 8.63 10.69
C GLU A 51 2.68 8.42 11.13
N SER A 52 3.04 8.99 12.28
CA SER A 52 4.36 8.78 12.89
C SER A 52 4.40 7.45 13.62
N LEU A 53 5.54 6.77 13.55
CA LEU A 53 5.89 5.71 14.49
C LEU A 53 6.18 6.33 15.87
N ASP A 54 5.88 5.61 16.93
CA ASP A 54 6.30 5.99 18.29
C ASP A 54 7.78 5.63 18.52
N GLN A 55 8.22 4.49 17.94
CA GLN A 55 9.62 4.05 17.89
C GLN A 55 9.93 3.40 16.54
N GLY A 56 11.22 3.26 16.24
CA GLY A 56 11.70 2.59 15.04
C GLY A 56 11.99 3.53 13.88
N THR A 57 12.45 2.94 12.78
CA THR A 57 12.93 3.66 11.60
C THR A 57 12.43 3.02 10.32
N ARG A 58 11.99 3.87 9.38
CA ARG A 58 11.66 3.47 8.00
C ARG A 58 12.86 3.73 7.10
N LEU A 59 13.17 2.76 6.25
CA LEU A 59 14.23 2.91 5.24
C LEU A 59 13.68 2.57 3.85
N LEU A 60 14.12 3.34 2.85
CA LEU A 60 13.89 3.04 1.45
C LEU A 60 15.24 3.00 0.74
N ASN A 61 15.59 1.84 0.17
CA ASN A 61 16.89 1.58 -0.44
C ASN A 61 18.09 1.90 0.49
N GLY A 62 17.94 1.61 1.77
CA GLY A 62 18.96 1.86 2.80
C GLY A 62 19.01 3.30 3.32
N ALA A 63 18.27 4.24 2.69
CA ALA A 63 18.18 5.61 3.18
C ALA A 63 17.05 5.75 4.21
N SER A 64 17.36 6.33 5.38
CA SER A 64 16.37 6.59 6.43
C SER A 64 15.38 7.66 6.00
N LEU A 65 14.09 7.41 6.24
CA LEU A 65 13.01 8.35 5.98
C LEU A 65 12.64 9.10 7.26
N MET A 66 12.30 10.37 7.14
CA MET A 66 11.83 11.17 8.27
C MET A 66 10.49 10.64 8.78
N ASN A 67 10.40 10.48 10.11
CA ASN A 67 9.20 9.95 10.76
C ASN A 67 8.00 10.88 10.57
N GLY A 68 6.85 10.35 10.16
CA GLY A 68 5.63 11.12 9.88
C GLY A 68 5.70 11.98 8.62
N GLU A 69 6.64 11.74 7.70
CA GLU A 69 6.71 12.45 6.42
C GLU A 69 6.48 11.52 5.23
N LEU A 70 5.75 12.05 4.25
CA LEU A 70 5.49 11.37 2.98
C LEU A 70 6.75 11.35 2.11
N HIS A 71 7.01 10.24 1.45
CA HIS A 71 8.09 10.11 0.49
C HIS A 71 7.55 9.85 -0.92
N PRO A 72 8.02 10.55 -1.97
CA PRO A 72 7.48 10.41 -3.32
C PRO A 72 7.64 9.00 -3.93
N GLY A 73 8.59 8.21 -3.44
CA GLY A 73 8.77 6.79 -3.82
C GLY A 73 7.77 5.83 -3.18
N ILE A 74 6.92 6.29 -2.25
CA ILE A 74 5.94 5.46 -1.56
C ILE A 74 4.54 6.02 -1.82
N THR A 75 3.64 5.19 -2.32
CA THR A 75 2.25 5.56 -2.61
C THR A 75 1.30 4.60 -1.90
N MET A 76 0.18 5.12 -1.40
CA MET A 76 -0.85 4.33 -0.73
C MET A 76 -2.17 4.39 -1.50
N LEU A 77 -2.76 3.21 -1.75
CA LEU A 77 -4.16 3.07 -2.15
C LEU A 77 -5.00 2.73 -0.91
N PHE A 78 -6.00 3.53 -0.68
CA PHE A 78 -6.94 3.37 0.42
C PHE A 78 -8.07 2.41 0.04
N GLN A 79 -8.70 1.82 1.03
CA GLN A 79 -9.87 0.95 0.89
C GLN A 79 -10.98 1.63 0.08
N GLN A 80 -11.24 2.91 0.35
CA GLN A 80 -12.09 3.75 -0.51
C GLN A 80 -11.22 4.60 -1.44
N PRO A 81 -11.46 4.57 -2.76
CA PRO A 81 -10.65 5.33 -3.70
C PRO A 81 -10.81 6.84 -3.49
N VAL A 82 -9.71 7.49 -3.11
CA VAL A 82 -9.67 8.94 -2.92
C VAL A 82 -9.47 9.61 -4.29
N LEU A 83 -10.58 9.99 -4.92
CA LEU A 83 -10.59 10.69 -6.22
C LEU A 83 -11.21 12.09 -6.08
N TYR A 84 -10.77 13.01 -6.94
CA TYR A 84 -11.31 14.38 -6.96
C TYR A 84 -12.61 14.42 -7.79
N PRO A 85 -13.79 14.63 -7.20
CA PRO A 85 -15.08 14.47 -7.88
C PRO A 85 -15.33 15.52 -8.97
N HIS A 86 -14.67 16.68 -8.88
CA HIS A 86 -14.77 17.77 -9.86
C HIS A 86 -13.84 17.57 -11.07
N LEU A 87 -12.93 16.62 -11.04
CA LEU A 87 -12.04 16.26 -12.12
C LEU A 87 -12.59 15.07 -12.92
N SER A 88 -12.28 15.01 -14.22
CA SER A 88 -12.51 13.83 -15.04
C SER A 88 -11.55 12.69 -14.72
N VAL A 89 -11.78 11.51 -15.27
CA VAL A 89 -10.94 10.33 -15.08
C VAL A 89 -9.49 10.59 -15.53
N ASP A 90 -9.28 11.12 -16.75
CA ASP A 90 -7.94 11.45 -17.25
C ASP A 90 -7.23 12.50 -16.37
N GLN A 91 -7.99 13.47 -15.85
CA GLN A 91 -7.44 14.48 -14.95
C GLN A 91 -7.04 13.88 -13.60
N ASN A 92 -7.85 12.97 -13.03
CA ASN A 92 -7.51 12.28 -11.80
C ASN A 92 -6.22 11.44 -11.95
N ILE A 93 -6.11 10.65 -13.01
CA ILE A 93 -4.90 9.87 -13.30
C ILE A 93 -3.71 10.80 -13.54
N GLY A 94 -3.90 11.86 -14.34
CA GLY A 94 -2.87 12.83 -14.67
C GLY A 94 -2.25 13.57 -13.48
N LEU A 95 -2.91 13.57 -12.30
CA LEU A 95 -2.31 14.09 -11.06
C LEU A 95 -1.09 13.27 -10.60
N GLY A 96 -1.01 12.00 -11.00
CA GLY A 96 0.16 11.15 -10.74
C GLY A 96 1.37 11.46 -11.63
N ALA A 97 1.23 12.27 -12.68
CA ALA A 97 2.33 12.58 -13.56
C ALA A 97 3.44 13.39 -12.85
N PRO A 98 4.72 13.21 -13.25
CA PRO A 98 5.84 13.95 -12.67
C PRO A 98 5.63 15.47 -12.67
N LYS A 99 6.20 16.15 -11.66
CA LYS A 99 6.15 17.62 -11.59
C LYS A 99 6.73 18.23 -12.87
N GLY A 100 6.09 19.29 -13.39
CA GLY A 100 6.50 19.95 -14.63
C GLY A 100 5.92 19.34 -15.92
N THR A 101 5.24 18.20 -15.87
CA THR A 101 4.58 17.62 -17.04
C THR A 101 3.48 18.54 -17.55
N LYS A 102 3.52 18.89 -18.86
CA LYS A 102 2.53 19.77 -19.49
C LYS A 102 1.15 19.10 -19.56
N LYS A 103 0.08 19.90 -19.60
CA LYS A 103 -1.31 19.42 -19.57
C LYS A 103 -1.60 18.35 -20.65
N HIS A 104 -1.19 18.58 -21.90
CA HIS A 104 -1.43 17.64 -22.99
C HIS A 104 -0.66 16.31 -22.80
N GLN A 105 0.57 16.38 -22.24
CA GLN A 105 1.35 15.19 -21.92
C GLN A 105 0.71 14.38 -20.79
N ARG A 106 0.16 15.06 -19.75
CA ARG A 106 -0.59 14.37 -18.69
C ARG A 106 -1.80 13.63 -19.22
N GLN A 107 -2.49 14.22 -20.19
CA GLN A 107 -3.64 13.59 -20.84
C GLN A 107 -3.22 12.35 -21.64
N SER A 108 -2.16 12.45 -22.45
CA SER A 108 -1.63 11.30 -23.19
C SER A 108 -1.24 10.17 -22.23
N LEU A 109 -0.44 10.46 -21.21
CA LEU A 109 -0.04 9.47 -20.20
C LEU A 109 -1.25 8.83 -19.47
N ALA A 110 -2.30 9.61 -19.21
CA ALA A 110 -3.51 9.08 -18.60
C ALA A 110 -4.29 8.16 -19.54
N THR A 111 -4.34 8.47 -20.85
CA THR A 111 -4.94 7.60 -21.85
C THR A 111 -4.18 6.28 -21.97
N ASP A 112 -2.85 6.30 -22.04
CA ASP A 112 -2.02 5.10 -22.09
C ASP A 112 -2.25 4.21 -20.85
N VAL A 113 -2.37 4.82 -19.67
CA VAL A 113 -2.69 4.10 -18.43
C VAL A 113 -4.09 3.50 -18.48
N LEU A 114 -5.10 4.23 -18.96
CA LEU A 114 -6.46 3.72 -19.09
C LEU A 114 -6.55 2.52 -20.03
N GLU A 115 -5.83 2.54 -21.14
CA GLU A 115 -5.75 1.39 -22.04
C GLU A 115 -5.18 0.17 -21.32
N THR A 116 -4.07 0.34 -20.59
CA THR A 116 -3.43 -0.77 -19.84
C THR A 116 -4.33 -1.31 -18.71
N LEU A 117 -5.25 -0.50 -18.17
CA LEU A 117 -6.21 -0.89 -17.15
C LEU A 117 -7.53 -1.46 -17.71
N GLY A 118 -7.62 -1.64 -19.04
CA GLY A 118 -8.83 -2.13 -19.69
C GLY A 118 -10.01 -1.15 -19.60
N MET A 119 -9.71 0.17 -19.63
CA MET A 119 -10.70 1.25 -19.53
C MET A 119 -10.59 2.27 -20.69
N PRO A 120 -10.46 1.83 -21.96
CA PRO A 120 -10.41 2.76 -23.07
C PRO A 120 -11.73 3.54 -23.18
N GLY A 121 -11.67 4.83 -23.51
CA GLY A 121 -12.85 5.69 -23.65
C GLY A 121 -13.42 6.25 -22.34
N PHE A 122 -12.75 6.03 -21.21
CA PHE A 122 -13.19 6.56 -19.90
C PHE A 122 -12.65 7.96 -19.61
N GLU A 123 -11.78 8.52 -20.42
CA GLU A 123 -11.01 9.73 -20.16
C GLU A 123 -11.85 10.88 -19.65
N LYS A 124 -13.01 11.13 -20.29
CA LYS A 124 -13.88 12.28 -20.00
C LYS A 124 -15.02 11.98 -19.02
N ARG A 125 -15.13 10.73 -18.55
CA ARG A 125 -16.16 10.39 -17.57
C ARG A 125 -15.93 11.12 -16.27
N ARG A 126 -17.03 11.43 -15.57
CA ARG A 126 -17.00 11.98 -14.20
C ARG A 126 -16.89 10.84 -13.19
N ILE A 127 -16.25 11.09 -12.05
CA ILE A 127 -16.06 10.09 -11.01
C ILE A 127 -17.38 9.52 -10.50
N ALA A 128 -18.43 10.34 -10.39
CA ALA A 128 -19.75 9.90 -9.96
C ALA A 128 -20.45 8.89 -10.89
N GLN A 129 -19.92 8.68 -12.09
CA GLN A 129 -20.44 7.72 -13.08
C GLN A 129 -19.74 6.36 -13.03
N LEU A 130 -18.75 6.22 -12.15
CA LEU A 130 -17.94 5.00 -12.02
C LEU A 130 -18.53 4.06 -10.98
N SER A 131 -18.47 2.76 -11.27
CA SER A 131 -18.61 1.72 -10.26
C SER A 131 -17.43 1.75 -9.27
N GLY A 132 -17.57 1.12 -8.11
CA GLY A 132 -16.49 1.04 -7.12
C GLY A 132 -15.18 0.46 -7.69
N GLY A 133 -15.28 -0.63 -8.48
CA GLY A 133 -14.11 -1.23 -9.12
C GLY A 133 -13.49 -0.36 -10.22
N GLU A 134 -14.28 0.42 -10.96
CA GLU A 134 -13.76 1.39 -11.93
C GLU A 134 -13.04 2.55 -11.22
N ALA A 135 -13.64 3.07 -10.14
CA ALA A 135 -13.01 4.10 -9.32
C ALA A 135 -11.68 3.63 -8.71
N GLN A 136 -11.63 2.36 -8.25
CA GLN A 136 -10.41 1.76 -7.73
C GLN A 136 -9.32 1.65 -8.79
N ARG A 137 -9.67 1.22 -10.02
CA ARG A 137 -8.73 1.19 -11.15
C ARG A 137 -8.21 2.59 -11.51
N VAL A 138 -9.04 3.60 -11.46
CA VAL A 138 -8.61 5.00 -11.70
C VAL A 138 -7.62 5.46 -10.61
N ALA A 139 -7.88 5.17 -9.34
CA ALA A 139 -6.96 5.46 -8.25
C ALA A 139 -5.63 4.71 -8.40
N PHE A 140 -5.68 3.44 -8.80
CA PHE A 140 -4.50 2.63 -9.09
C PHE A 140 -3.71 3.20 -10.28
N GLY A 141 -4.38 3.60 -11.36
CA GLY A 141 -3.73 4.24 -12.52
C GLY A 141 -2.99 5.53 -12.14
N ARG A 142 -3.58 6.35 -11.27
CA ARG A 142 -2.90 7.53 -10.73
C ARG A 142 -1.64 7.15 -9.94
N ALA A 143 -1.71 6.09 -9.12
CA ALA A 143 -0.59 5.60 -8.36
C ALA A 143 0.53 5.05 -9.26
N LEU A 144 0.19 4.29 -10.29
CA LEU A 144 1.16 3.79 -11.27
C LEU A 144 1.89 4.90 -12.03
N LEU A 145 1.19 6.00 -12.33
CA LEU A 145 1.77 7.14 -13.05
C LEU A 145 2.78 7.92 -12.19
N GLN A 146 2.71 7.84 -10.86
CA GLN A 146 3.72 8.39 -9.95
C GLN A 146 5.05 7.64 -10.03
N ARG A 147 5.08 6.43 -10.61
CA ARG A 147 6.25 5.54 -10.68
C ARG A 147 6.86 5.27 -9.30
N PRO A 148 6.07 4.82 -8.33
CA PRO A 148 6.56 4.57 -6.99
C PRO A 148 7.50 3.37 -6.96
N GLU A 149 8.35 3.31 -5.94
CA GLU A 149 9.19 2.15 -5.62
C GLU A 149 8.42 1.14 -4.77
N LEU A 150 7.47 1.64 -3.93
CA LEU A 150 6.59 0.85 -3.09
C LEU A 150 5.14 1.34 -3.20
N ILE A 151 4.21 0.43 -3.45
CA ILE A 151 2.78 0.67 -3.34
C ILE A 151 2.23 -0.06 -2.10
N LEU A 152 1.51 0.67 -1.27
CA LEU A 152 0.79 0.16 -0.11
C LEU A 152 -0.70 0.05 -0.47
N LEU A 153 -1.27 -1.15 -0.33
CA LEU A 153 -2.62 -1.49 -0.76
C LEU A 153 -3.48 -1.84 0.47
N ASP A 154 -4.38 -0.95 0.86
CA ASP A 154 -5.26 -1.12 2.03
C ASP A 154 -6.62 -1.64 1.58
N GLU A 155 -6.85 -2.95 1.69
CA GLU A 155 -8.06 -3.66 1.26
C GLU A 155 -8.62 -3.16 -0.10
N PRO A 156 -7.79 -3.10 -1.15
CA PRO A 156 -8.08 -2.33 -2.37
C PRO A 156 -9.28 -2.86 -3.17
N PHE A 157 -9.73 -4.08 -2.91
CA PHE A 157 -10.82 -4.69 -3.66
C PHE A 157 -12.07 -4.94 -2.80
N ALA A 158 -12.12 -4.44 -1.56
CA ALA A 158 -13.24 -4.66 -0.65
C ALA A 158 -14.59 -4.16 -1.19
N SER A 159 -14.57 -3.08 -2.01
CA SER A 159 -15.78 -2.50 -2.63
C SER A 159 -16.18 -3.17 -3.95
N VAL A 160 -15.44 -4.20 -4.39
CA VAL A 160 -15.67 -4.88 -5.67
C VAL A 160 -16.45 -6.18 -5.43
N ASP A 161 -17.36 -6.52 -6.35
CA ASP A 161 -18.09 -7.79 -6.27
C ASP A 161 -17.12 -8.99 -6.35
N VAL A 162 -17.49 -10.07 -5.63
CA VAL A 162 -16.63 -11.26 -5.44
C VAL A 162 -16.14 -11.85 -6.77
N LYS A 163 -17.01 -11.85 -7.82
CA LYS A 163 -16.67 -12.45 -9.12
C LYS A 163 -15.58 -11.68 -9.86
N ARG A 164 -15.48 -10.35 -9.64
CA ARG A 164 -14.52 -9.48 -10.31
C ARG A 164 -13.26 -9.24 -9.49
N ARG A 165 -13.31 -9.49 -8.19
CA ARG A 165 -12.22 -9.21 -7.24
C ARG A 165 -10.92 -9.91 -7.63
N LEU A 166 -10.97 -11.23 -7.88
CA LEU A 166 -9.78 -12.00 -8.24
C LEU A 166 -9.16 -11.53 -9.57
N GLY A 167 -9.99 -11.22 -10.58
CA GLY A 167 -9.48 -10.66 -11.84
C GLY A 167 -8.79 -9.29 -11.68
N LEU A 168 -9.27 -8.45 -10.73
CA LEU A 168 -8.59 -7.20 -10.40
C LEU A 168 -7.29 -7.43 -9.64
N ALA A 169 -7.24 -8.41 -8.74
CA ALA A 169 -6.03 -8.80 -8.04
C ALA A 169 -4.96 -9.29 -9.04
N GLU A 170 -5.34 -10.17 -9.98
CA GLU A 170 -4.48 -10.68 -11.04
C GLU A 170 -3.94 -9.55 -11.93
N MET A 171 -4.83 -8.69 -12.44
CA MET A 171 -4.45 -7.52 -13.23
C MET A 171 -3.48 -6.61 -12.45
N THR A 172 -3.75 -6.38 -11.17
CA THR A 172 -2.87 -5.57 -10.30
C THR A 172 -1.50 -6.20 -10.15
N ARG A 173 -1.43 -7.53 -9.91
CA ARG A 173 -0.19 -8.29 -9.87
C ARG A 173 0.63 -8.12 -11.14
N ASP A 174 0.01 -8.33 -12.29
CA ASP A 174 0.67 -8.24 -13.59
C ASP A 174 1.28 -6.85 -13.82
N HIS A 175 0.54 -5.79 -13.50
CA HIS A 175 1.02 -4.42 -13.62
C HIS A 175 2.20 -4.11 -12.68
N LEU A 176 2.17 -4.59 -11.45
CA LEU A 176 3.26 -4.40 -10.49
C LEU A 176 4.50 -5.16 -10.90
N LYS A 177 4.35 -6.43 -11.30
CA LYS A 177 5.45 -7.27 -11.76
C LYS A 177 6.10 -6.75 -13.03
N HIS A 178 5.31 -6.35 -14.02
CA HIS A 178 5.84 -5.81 -15.28
C HIS A 178 6.67 -4.53 -15.07
N ARG A 179 6.37 -3.75 -14.02
CA ARG A 179 7.08 -2.50 -13.70
C ARG A 179 8.13 -2.64 -12.61
N ASP A 180 8.35 -3.83 -12.06
CA ASP A 180 9.28 -4.11 -10.96
C ASP A 180 9.00 -3.24 -9.71
N ILE A 181 7.70 -2.98 -9.43
CA ILE A 181 7.24 -2.21 -8.30
C ILE A 181 7.00 -3.14 -7.12
N ALA A 182 7.59 -2.81 -5.96
CA ALA A 182 7.30 -3.50 -4.70
C ALA A 182 5.89 -3.15 -4.20
N ALA A 183 5.22 -4.11 -3.53
CA ALA A 183 3.93 -3.84 -2.93
C ALA A 183 3.76 -4.52 -1.57
N LEU A 184 3.10 -3.81 -0.66
CA LEU A 184 2.56 -4.39 0.56
C LEU A 184 1.05 -4.26 0.54
N HIS A 185 0.38 -5.40 0.57
CA HIS A 185 -1.06 -5.54 0.52
C HIS A 185 -1.59 -6.03 1.86
N VAL A 186 -2.63 -5.41 2.37
CA VAL A 186 -3.33 -5.88 3.55
C VAL A 186 -4.76 -6.26 3.19
N THR A 187 -5.19 -7.42 3.66
CA THR A 187 -6.52 -7.96 3.40
C THR A 187 -6.94 -8.96 4.49
N HIS A 188 -8.21 -9.29 4.54
CA HIS A 188 -8.74 -10.41 5.29
C HIS A 188 -9.13 -11.59 4.37
N ASP A 189 -9.03 -11.41 3.04
CA ASP A 189 -9.38 -12.41 2.02
C ASP A 189 -8.13 -13.18 1.57
N ILE A 190 -8.08 -14.48 1.91
CA ILE A 190 -6.94 -15.34 1.60
C ILE A 190 -6.80 -15.63 0.09
N GLU A 191 -7.90 -15.71 -0.64
CA GLU A 191 -7.86 -15.99 -2.09
C GLU A 191 -7.32 -14.77 -2.85
N GLU A 192 -7.70 -13.57 -2.44
CA GLU A 192 -7.14 -12.33 -2.96
C GLU A 192 -5.61 -12.26 -2.71
N ALA A 193 -5.19 -12.59 -1.49
CA ALA A 193 -3.77 -12.61 -1.14
C ALA A 193 -2.98 -13.65 -1.96
N ARG A 194 -3.55 -14.84 -2.18
CA ARG A 194 -2.92 -15.90 -3.00
C ARG A 194 -2.70 -15.49 -4.45
N VAL A 195 -3.68 -14.80 -5.03
CA VAL A 195 -3.58 -14.33 -6.42
C VAL A 195 -2.57 -13.21 -6.56
N LEU A 196 -2.60 -12.25 -5.61
CA LEU A 196 -1.81 -11.02 -5.73
C LEU A 196 -0.35 -11.19 -5.33
N SER A 197 -0.04 -11.93 -4.23
CA SER A 197 1.27 -11.84 -3.58
C SER A 197 2.24 -12.96 -3.95
N ASP A 198 3.53 -12.70 -3.72
CA ASP A 198 4.61 -13.69 -3.75
C ASP A 198 4.79 -14.34 -2.39
N ARG A 199 4.48 -13.60 -1.31
CA ARG A 199 4.62 -14.04 0.08
C ARG A 199 3.42 -13.56 0.89
N MET A 200 2.89 -14.42 1.75
CA MET A 200 1.84 -14.12 2.70
C MET A 200 2.39 -14.23 4.11
N VAL A 201 1.93 -13.32 4.99
CA VAL A 201 2.29 -13.26 6.41
C VAL A 201 1.00 -13.03 7.20
N HIS A 202 0.81 -13.74 8.31
CA HIS A 202 -0.30 -13.47 9.19
C HIS A 202 0.05 -12.34 10.17
N TRP A 203 -0.91 -11.48 10.45
CA TRP A 203 -0.74 -10.39 11.41
C TRP A 203 -0.30 -10.89 12.79
N SER A 204 -0.88 -12.01 13.23
CA SER A 204 -0.51 -12.66 14.50
C SER A 204 0.98 -12.97 14.59
N ASP A 205 1.55 -13.47 13.50
CA ASP A 205 2.97 -13.87 13.49
C ASP A 205 3.88 -12.66 13.63
N LEU A 206 3.52 -11.54 12.95
CA LEU A 206 4.26 -10.29 13.04
C LEU A 206 4.31 -9.68 14.44
N VAL A 207 3.18 -9.73 15.19
CA VAL A 207 3.12 -9.11 16.52
C VAL A 207 3.63 -10.03 17.63
N THR A 208 3.67 -11.35 17.42
CA THR A 208 4.17 -12.34 18.39
C THR A 208 5.70 -12.37 18.38
N GLU A 209 6.32 -12.34 17.20
CA GLU A 209 7.78 -12.27 17.08
C GLU A 209 8.37 -11.04 17.76
N SER A 210 7.68 -9.89 17.71
CA SER A 210 8.09 -8.66 18.38
C SER A 210 7.98 -8.71 19.92
N ALA A 211 7.20 -9.62 20.48
CA ALA A 211 7.04 -9.77 21.94
C ALA A 211 8.07 -10.72 22.57
N GLU A 212 8.66 -11.62 21.79
CA GLU A 212 9.63 -12.61 22.30
C GLU A 212 11.05 -12.03 22.46
N ASP A 213 11.42 -10.99 21.69
CA ASP A 213 12.75 -10.35 21.78
C ASP A 213 12.96 -9.50 23.05
N GLU A 214 11.89 -9.07 23.75
CA GLU A 214 12.02 -8.34 25.03
C GLU A 214 12.09 -9.24 26.27
N GLY A 215 11.92 -10.57 26.15
CA GLY A 215 11.81 -11.49 27.27
C GLY A 215 13.13 -11.97 27.88
N ASP A 216 14.29 -11.79 27.23
CA ASP A 216 15.55 -12.45 27.65
C ASP A 216 16.57 -11.56 28.40
N ASP A 217 16.37 -10.25 28.45
CA ASP A 217 17.34 -9.34 29.13
C ASP A 217 17.07 -9.12 30.65
N GLY A 218 16.05 -9.74 31.21
CA GLY A 218 15.60 -9.49 32.61
C GLY A 218 15.98 -10.52 33.67
N LYS A 219 16.72 -11.62 33.35
CA LYS A 219 16.99 -12.71 34.33
C LYS A 219 18.45 -13.08 34.59
N ARG A 220 19.37 -12.16 34.48
CA ARG A 220 20.76 -12.37 34.91
C ARG A 220 21.27 -11.30 35.88
N LEU A 221 20.65 -11.08 36.98
CA LEU A 221 21.30 -10.40 38.13
C LEU A 221 20.45 -10.61 39.41
N ALA A 222 20.48 -11.81 39.99
CA ALA A 222 20.22 -12.03 41.40
C ALA A 222 20.52 -13.50 41.77
N ARG A 223 21.78 -13.82 41.93
CA ARG A 223 22.31 -14.86 42.84
C ARG A 223 23.81 -14.61 43.02
N ASP A 224 24.11 -13.91 44.09
CA ASP A 224 25.13 -14.23 45.08
C ASP A 224 24.92 -13.34 46.30
#